data_97e34929d58ce4007b94439084edf1ef
#
_entry.id   97e34929d58ce4007b94439084edf1ef
#
_cell.length_a   1.000
_cell.length_b   1.000
_cell.length_c   1.000
_cell.angle_alpha   90.00
_cell.angle_beta   90.00
_cell.angle_gamma   90.00
#
_symmetry.space_group_name_H-M   'P 1'
#
loop_
_entity.id
_entity.type
_entity.pdbx_description
1 polymer ?
#
loop_
_entity_poly.entity_id
_entity_poly.type
_entity_poly.pdbx_seq_one_letter_code
_entity_poly.pdbx_strand_id
1 'polypeptide(L)'
;MPFFRELNYEQRQTLEQWLKKYEVELNFRTRNEFSDAFAVAKLFDKVHPGLVDFRCYLARSSVALKKQNWHIFNIRTLKRMNMGLSQRDLYRLARGGGWALETLLYKLMMTDVPLRSEGGEEGTLQERTD
;
A
#
# COMPACT_ATOMS: atom_id res chain seq x y z
N MET A 1 12.53 -12.75 7.39
CA MET A 1 12.09 -11.40 7.20
C MET A 1 11.50 -11.18 5.81
N PRO A 2 10.37 -10.55 5.72
CA PRO A 2 9.81 -10.28 4.41
C PRO A 2 10.64 -9.24 3.68
N PHE A 3 10.84 -9.49 2.42
CA PHE A 3 11.61 -8.58 1.59
C PHE A 3 10.69 -7.78 0.71
N PHE A 4 11.13 -6.57 0.45
CA PHE A 4 10.44 -5.70 -0.49
C PHE A 4 10.97 -6.01 -1.87
N ARG A 5 10.27 -6.86 -2.60
CA ARG A 5 10.74 -7.31 -3.90
C ARG A 5 9.58 -7.52 -4.87
N GLU A 6 9.93 -7.71 -6.13
CA GLU A 6 8.95 -7.80 -7.20
C GLU A 6 7.99 -8.97 -6.98
N LEU A 7 6.71 -8.75 -7.30
CA LEU A 7 5.69 -9.76 -7.20
C LEU A 7 5.81 -10.75 -8.37
N ASN A 8 5.41 -12.00 -8.13
CA ASN A 8 5.28 -12.95 -9.23
C ASN A 8 3.95 -12.73 -9.96
N TYR A 9 3.72 -13.50 -11.01
CA TYR A 9 2.54 -13.33 -11.85
C TYR A 9 1.25 -13.48 -11.05
N GLU A 10 1.17 -14.54 -10.25
CA GLU A 10 -0.06 -14.82 -9.50
C GLU A 10 -0.36 -13.73 -8.48
N GLN A 11 0.68 -13.24 -7.81
CA GLN A 11 0.51 -12.16 -6.84
C GLN A 11 -0.01 -10.91 -7.52
N ARG A 12 0.51 -10.59 -8.72
CA ARG A 12 0.03 -9.42 -9.45
C ARG A 12 -1.42 -9.57 -9.86
N GLN A 13 -1.82 -10.78 -10.29
CA GLN A 13 -3.21 -11.01 -10.67
C GLN A 13 -4.14 -10.83 -9.47
N THR A 14 -3.75 -11.36 -8.33
CA THR A 14 -4.52 -11.21 -7.10
C THR A 14 -4.63 -9.74 -6.72
N LEU A 15 -3.53 -9.02 -6.81
CA LEU A 15 -3.52 -7.60 -6.50
C LEU A 15 -4.46 -6.82 -7.41
N GLU A 16 -4.43 -7.09 -8.70
CA GLU A 16 -5.28 -6.39 -9.66
C GLU A 16 -6.75 -6.61 -9.37
N GLN A 17 -7.11 -7.85 -9.00
CA GLN A 17 -8.49 -8.15 -8.62
C GLN A 17 -8.90 -7.36 -7.38
N TRP A 18 -8.03 -7.30 -6.40
CA TRP A 18 -8.33 -6.56 -5.18
C TRP A 18 -8.46 -5.06 -5.44
N LEU A 19 -7.59 -4.51 -6.28
CA LEU A 19 -7.62 -3.09 -6.59
C LEU A 19 -8.91 -2.68 -7.29
N LYS A 20 -9.54 -3.59 -8.01
CA LYS A 20 -10.81 -3.28 -8.66
C LYS A 20 -11.89 -2.90 -7.65
N LYS A 21 -11.84 -3.45 -6.45
CA LYS A 21 -12.79 -3.09 -5.40
C LYS A 21 -12.69 -1.61 -5.03
N TYR A 22 -11.52 -1.04 -5.21
CA TYR A 22 -11.27 0.37 -4.88
C TYR A 22 -11.19 1.23 -6.13
N GLU A 23 -11.60 0.67 -7.26
CA GLU A 23 -11.64 1.38 -8.54
C GLU A 23 -10.26 1.89 -8.96
N VAL A 24 -9.25 1.06 -8.72
CA VAL A 24 -7.87 1.37 -9.10
C VAL A 24 -7.41 0.41 -10.18
N GLU A 25 -6.89 0.96 -11.27
CA GLU A 25 -6.27 0.17 -12.33
C GLU A 25 -4.83 0.64 -12.49
N LEU A 26 -3.88 -0.30 -12.37
CA LEU A 26 -2.46 0.04 -12.46
C LEU A 26 -2.04 0.22 -13.91
N ASN A 27 -2.05 1.46 -14.36
CA ASN A 27 -1.57 1.84 -15.67
C ASN A 27 -0.58 2.99 -15.49
N PHE A 28 -0.04 3.49 -16.59
CA PHE A 28 0.96 4.54 -16.53
C PHE A 28 0.46 5.78 -15.76
N ARG A 29 -0.77 6.16 -16.04
CA ARG A 29 -1.36 7.34 -15.41
C ARG A 29 -1.48 7.17 -13.90
N THR A 30 -2.02 6.02 -13.48
CA THR A 30 -2.19 5.74 -12.06
C THR A 30 -0.86 5.68 -11.34
N ARG A 31 0.13 5.05 -11.97
CA ARG A 31 1.46 4.96 -11.36
C ARG A 31 2.06 6.34 -11.15
N ASN A 32 1.85 7.24 -12.11
CA ASN A 32 2.33 8.60 -11.96
C ASN A 32 1.62 9.33 -10.83
N GLU A 33 0.31 9.15 -10.73
CA GLU A 33 -0.47 9.76 -9.63
C GLU A 33 -0.01 9.25 -8.27
N PHE A 34 0.34 7.97 -8.19
CA PHE A 34 0.73 7.37 -6.92
C PHE A 34 2.15 7.70 -6.51
N SER A 35 2.92 8.33 -7.40
CA SER A 35 4.35 8.55 -7.13
C SER A 35 4.64 9.57 -6.03
N ASP A 36 3.67 10.40 -5.65
CA ASP A 36 3.89 11.41 -4.62
C ASP A 36 3.41 10.97 -3.22
N ALA A 37 3.01 9.72 -3.08
CA ALA A 37 2.52 9.13 -1.84
C ALA A 37 1.12 9.60 -1.43
N PHE A 38 0.66 10.75 -1.91
CA PHE A 38 -0.63 11.28 -1.47
C PHE A 38 -1.78 10.35 -1.90
N ALA A 39 -1.78 9.93 -3.16
CA ALA A 39 -2.82 9.02 -3.65
C ALA A 39 -2.72 7.64 -2.97
N VAL A 40 -1.50 7.19 -2.68
CA VAL A 40 -1.31 5.93 -1.95
C VAL A 40 -1.87 6.05 -0.54
N ALA A 41 -1.58 7.17 0.12
CA ALA A 41 -2.11 7.41 1.47
C ALA A 41 -3.64 7.40 1.47
N LYS A 42 -4.25 7.95 0.42
CA LYS A 42 -5.71 7.92 0.31
C LYS A 42 -6.23 6.49 0.20
N LEU A 43 -5.55 5.64 -0.56
CA LEU A 43 -5.96 4.25 -0.68
C LEU A 43 -5.81 3.52 0.66
N PHE A 44 -4.69 3.75 1.36
CA PHE A 44 -4.50 3.16 2.68
C PHE A 44 -5.63 3.57 3.62
N ASP A 45 -6.03 4.84 3.56
CA ASP A 45 -7.10 5.33 4.42
C ASP A 45 -8.46 4.75 4.06
N LYS A 46 -8.69 4.45 2.77
CA LYS A 46 -9.93 3.78 2.37
C LYS A 46 -9.99 2.38 2.93
N VAL A 47 -8.86 1.67 2.95
CA VAL A 47 -8.80 0.31 3.48
C VAL A 47 -8.91 0.32 4.99
N HIS A 48 -8.28 1.29 5.64
CA HIS A 48 -8.28 1.42 7.09
C HIS A 48 -8.71 2.83 7.47
N PRO A 49 -10.02 3.11 7.52
CA PRO A 49 -10.49 4.48 7.76
C PRO A 49 -9.90 5.09 9.04
N GLY A 50 -9.43 6.32 8.93
CA GLY A 50 -8.83 7.02 10.04
C GLY A 50 -7.34 6.79 10.21
N LEU A 51 -6.75 5.99 9.33
CA LEU A 51 -5.34 5.63 9.45
C LEU A 51 -4.41 6.81 9.18
N VAL A 52 -4.75 7.68 8.23
CA VAL A 52 -3.84 8.70 7.71
C VAL A 52 -4.30 10.11 8.07
N ASP A 53 -3.37 10.93 8.51
CA ASP A 53 -3.61 12.36 8.74
C ASP A 53 -3.16 13.10 7.48
N PHE A 54 -4.13 13.54 6.67
CA PHE A 54 -3.83 14.14 5.37
C PHE A 54 -3.28 15.56 5.47
N ARG A 55 -3.31 16.17 6.64
CA ARG A 55 -2.80 17.53 6.80
C ARG A 55 -1.30 17.63 6.55
N CYS A 56 -0.61 16.49 6.60
CA CYS A 56 0.85 16.47 6.40
C CYS A 56 1.27 16.39 4.94
N TYR A 57 0.32 16.23 4.03
CA TYR A 57 0.63 15.92 2.64
C TYR A 57 0.16 17.01 1.69
N LEU A 58 0.96 17.22 0.63
CA LEU A 58 0.59 18.08 -0.48
C LEU A 58 0.93 17.35 -1.77
N ALA A 59 0.11 17.55 -2.81
CA ALA A 59 0.44 17.00 -4.11
C ALA A 59 1.77 17.57 -4.56
N ARG A 60 2.64 16.72 -5.12
CA ARG A 60 3.99 17.11 -5.48
C ARG A 60 4.33 16.64 -6.90
N SER A 61 5.15 17.41 -7.58
CA SER A 61 5.55 17.09 -8.94
C SER A 61 7.04 16.74 -9.07
N SER A 62 7.92 17.29 -8.23
CA SER A 62 9.33 16.96 -8.33
C SER A 62 9.65 15.71 -7.53
N VAL A 63 10.65 14.95 -7.98
CA VAL A 63 11.04 13.70 -7.28
C VAL A 63 11.48 14.00 -5.85
N ALA A 64 12.21 15.09 -5.63
CA ALA A 64 12.67 15.44 -4.29
C ALA A 64 11.50 15.68 -3.33
N LEU A 65 10.48 16.41 -3.79
CA LEU A 65 9.32 16.71 -2.96
C LEU A 65 8.42 15.50 -2.78
N LYS A 66 8.30 14.68 -3.83
CA LYS A 66 7.58 13.41 -3.71
C LYS A 66 8.23 12.52 -2.66
N LYS A 67 9.56 12.50 -2.63
CA LYS A 67 10.29 11.71 -1.64
C LYS A 67 10.02 12.20 -0.22
N GLN A 68 9.84 13.50 -0.04
CA GLN A 68 9.47 14.03 1.28
C GLN A 68 8.12 13.48 1.72
N ASN A 69 7.14 13.45 0.82
CA ASN A 69 5.85 12.86 1.15
C ASN A 69 5.99 11.38 1.52
N TRP A 70 6.79 10.63 0.76
CA TRP A 70 7.03 9.23 1.06
C TRP A 70 7.71 9.05 2.41
N HIS A 71 8.64 9.95 2.73
CA HIS A 71 9.33 9.89 4.02
C HIS A 71 8.32 10.06 5.17
N ILE A 72 7.43 11.04 5.04
CA ILE A 72 6.40 11.28 6.05
C ILE A 72 5.49 10.05 6.17
N PHE A 73 5.05 9.53 5.04
CA PHE A 73 4.16 8.37 5.02
C PHE A 73 4.83 7.15 5.65
N ASN A 74 6.12 6.96 5.36
CA ASN A 74 6.88 5.86 5.95
C ASN A 74 6.93 5.97 7.47
N ILE A 75 7.29 7.14 7.98
CA ILE A 75 7.44 7.33 9.42
C ILE A 75 6.09 7.29 10.13
N ARG A 76 5.09 7.96 9.60
CA ARG A 76 3.82 8.12 10.30
C ARG A 76 2.87 6.96 10.12
N THR A 77 2.99 6.21 9.03
CA THR A 77 2.03 5.17 8.71
C THR A 77 2.67 3.80 8.52
N LEU A 78 3.61 3.69 7.58
CA LEU A 78 4.12 2.37 7.21
C LEU A 78 4.85 1.69 8.36
N LYS A 79 5.66 2.42 9.09
CA LYS A 79 6.39 1.82 10.23
C LYS A 79 5.44 1.33 11.30
N ARG A 80 4.32 2.01 11.50
CA ARG A 80 3.34 1.56 12.47
C ARG A 80 2.65 0.28 12.04
N MET A 81 2.61 0.01 10.74
CA MET A 81 2.00 -1.19 10.20
C MET A 81 3.02 -2.31 10.00
N ASN A 82 4.26 -2.14 10.49
CA ASN A 82 5.35 -3.07 10.23
C ASN A 82 5.67 -3.21 8.74
N MET A 83 5.51 -2.11 8.01
CA MET A 83 5.76 -2.06 6.58
C MET A 83 6.80 -1.00 6.23
N GLY A 84 7.64 -0.62 7.20
CA GLY A 84 8.63 0.42 6.96
C GLY A 84 9.56 0.10 5.81
N LEU A 85 9.92 1.12 5.04
CA LEU A 85 10.72 0.98 3.83
C LEU A 85 12.09 1.63 4.00
N SER A 86 13.06 1.13 3.23
CA SER A 86 14.39 1.71 3.17
C SER A 86 14.37 3.01 2.37
N GLN A 87 15.41 3.83 2.53
CA GLN A 87 15.54 5.05 1.74
C GLN A 87 15.57 4.75 0.26
N ARG A 88 16.20 3.65 -0.13
CA ARG A 88 16.25 3.24 -1.54
C ARG A 88 14.85 2.98 -2.09
N ASP A 89 14.03 2.29 -1.31
CA ASP A 89 12.69 1.97 -1.77
C ASP A 89 11.79 3.20 -1.81
N LEU A 90 11.97 4.12 -0.86
CA LEU A 90 11.24 5.38 -0.89
C LEU A 90 11.58 6.17 -2.15
N TYR A 91 12.85 6.18 -2.53
CA TYR A 91 13.29 6.87 -3.73
C TYR A 91 12.69 6.22 -4.99
N ARG A 92 12.66 4.88 -5.03
CA ARG A 92 12.03 4.18 -6.15
C ARG A 92 10.57 4.58 -6.30
N LEU A 93 9.85 4.63 -5.19
CA LEU A 93 8.44 4.98 -5.21
C LEU A 93 8.22 6.42 -5.68
N ALA A 94 9.08 7.34 -5.23
CA ALA A 94 8.98 8.73 -5.65
C ALA A 94 9.22 8.91 -7.14
N ARG A 95 9.94 7.97 -7.76
CA ARG A 95 10.23 8.03 -9.18
C ARG A 95 9.23 7.27 -10.05
N GLY A 96 8.12 6.84 -9.46
CA GLY A 96 7.11 6.13 -10.23
C GLY A 96 6.95 4.68 -9.84
N GLY A 97 7.90 4.16 -9.09
CA GLY A 97 7.75 2.92 -8.36
C GLY A 97 7.91 1.59 -9.07
N GLY A 98 7.61 1.51 -10.34
CA GLY A 98 7.67 0.22 -11.01
C GLY A 98 7.13 -0.91 -10.13
N TRP A 99 7.91 -1.98 -9.96
CA TRP A 99 7.50 -3.10 -9.14
C TRP A 99 7.35 -2.74 -7.66
N ALA A 100 8.06 -1.69 -7.20
CA ALA A 100 8.02 -1.32 -5.79
C ALA A 100 6.62 -0.86 -5.39
N LEU A 101 5.92 -0.13 -6.26
CA LEU A 101 4.56 0.29 -5.98
C LEU A 101 3.64 -0.92 -5.86
N GLU A 102 3.76 -1.86 -6.79
CA GLU A 102 2.93 -3.06 -6.76
C GLU A 102 3.15 -3.85 -5.47
N THR A 103 4.41 -3.99 -5.07
CA THR A 103 4.72 -4.74 -3.86
C THR A 103 4.14 -4.07 -2.62
N LEU A 104 4.22 -2.74 -2.56
CA LEU A 104 3.65 -2.00 -1.43
C LEU A 104 2.13 -2.18 -1.38
N LEU A 105 1.46 -2.08 -2.53
CA LEU A 105 0.01 -2.25 -2.58
C LEU A 105 -0.39 -3.67 -2.24
N TYR A 106 0.43 -4.64 -2.62
CA TYR A 106 0.16 -6.03 -2.25
C TYR A 106 0.25 -6.22 -0.73
N LYS A 107 1.22 -5.57 -0.09
CA LYS A 107 1.29 -5.62 1.37
C LYS A 107 0.06 -5.00 2.00
N LEU A 108 -0.43 -3.90 1.45
CA LEU A 108 -1.67 -3.29 1.92
C LEU A 108 -2.83 -4.27 1.77
N MET A 109 -2.93 -4.92 0.62
CA MET A 109 -3.97 -5.91 0.37
C MET A 109 -3.95 -6.99 1.44
N MET A 110 -2.76 -7.43 1.84
CA MET A 110 -2.64 -8.48 2.84
C MET A 110 -3.13 -8.05 4.21
N THR A 111 -3.23 -6.75 4.47
CA THR A 111 -3.81 -6.25 5.71
C THR A 111 -5.32 -6.07 5.64
N ASP A 112 -5.89 -6.16 4.46
CA ASP A 112 -7.34 -6.00 4.24
C ASP A 112 -8.01 -7.35 4.34
N VAL A 113 -7.94 -7.95 5.53
CA VAL A 113 -8.50 -9.26 5.79
C VAL A 113 -9.93 -9.09 6.26
N PRO A 114 -10.90 -9.76 5.63
CA PRO A 114 -12.28 -9.65 6.09
C PRO A 114 -12.42 -10.13 7.52
N LEU A 115 -13.24 -9.42 8.29
CA LEU A 115 -13.56 -9.86 9.63
C LEU A 115 -14.59 -10.97 9.53
N ARG A 116 -14.35 -12.07 10.12
CA ARG A 116 -15.27 -13.16 9.99
C ARG A 116 -15.51 -13.84 11.26
N SER A 117 -15.36 -13.18 10.31
CA SER A 117 -15.25 -13.60 10.71
C SER A 117 -15.22 -13.77 11.51
N GLU A 118 -15.28 -13.56 11.85
CA GLU A 118 -14.84 -13.67 12.47
C GLU A 118 -15.20 -13.77 12.97
N GLY A 119 -15.73 -14.14 12.83
CA GLY A 119 -15.78 -14.46 12.90
C GLY A 119 -16.08 -14.95 13.07
N GLY A 120 -16.51 -15.30 13.16
CA GLY A 120 -16.46 -15.85 12.79
C GLY A 120 -16.48 -16.50 12.90
N GLU A 121 -16.87 -16.98 13.04
CA GLU A 121 -16.67 -17.71 12.63
C GLU A 121 -16.21 -18.24 12.67
N GLU A 122 -16.39 -18.50 13.07
CA GLU A 122 -15.85 -19.13 12.65
C GLU A 122 -15.26 -19.41 12.65
N GLY A 123 -15.45 -19.93 13.23
CA GLY A 123 -14.76 -20.34 12.77
C GLY A 123 -14.19 -20.50 12.94
N THR A 124 -14.36 -21.01 13.22
CA THR A 124 -13.68 -21.36 12.85
C THR A 124 -13.00 -21.39 12.93
N LEU A 125 -12.98 -21.76 13.30
CA LEU A 125 -12.21 -22.00 12.93
C LEU A 125 -11.48 -22.07 12.97
N GLN A 126 -11.48 -22.31 13.27
CA GLN A 126 -10.78 -22.54 12.88
C GLN A 126 -10.08 -22.39 12.70
N GLU A 127 -10.23 -22.64 13.13
CA GLU A 127 -9.58 -22.74 12.63
C GLU A 127 -8.90 -22.42 12.59
N ARG A 128 -9.12 -22.65 13.00
CA ARG A 128 -8.47 -22.50 12.65
C ARG A 128 -7.81 -22.16 12.75
N THR A 129 -8.14 -22.51 13.57
CA THR A 129 -7.54 -22.38 13.31
C THR A 129 -7.12 -22.12 13.31
N ASP A 130 -7.27 -22.46 13.77
CA ASP A 130 -6.85 -22.35 13.31
C ASP A 130 -6.64 -22.10 13.16
#